data_2342a8b7f0afc7000c187d66b634ea24
#
_entry.id   2342a8b7f0afc7000c187d66b634ea24
#
_cell.length_a   1.000
_cell.length_b   1.000
_cell.length_c   1.000
_cell.angle_alpha   90.00
_cell.angle_beta   90.00
_cell.angle_gamma   90.00
#
_symmetry.space_group_name_H-M   'P 1'
#
loop_
_entity.id
_entity.type
_entity.pdbx_description
1 polymer ?
#
loop_
_entity_poly.entity_id
_entity_poly.type
_entity_poly.pdbx_seq_one_letter_code
_entity_poly.pdbx_strand_id
1 'polypeptide(L)'
;TAVIMFLVAAAMVSAWLITVAQLPAQVVTLLQPLLDSPKLLMMAIMLLVIVVGTAMDMTPTILILTPVLMPIVKAAGIDPVYFGVLFIINNAIGLITPPVGTVLNTVAGVGKVSMDEVTRGVWPFMLAEPAILFLLVLFPELVLVPMQWFR
;
A
#
# COMPACT_ATOMS: atom_id res chain seq x y z
N THR A 1 20.62 -10.40 6.11
CA THR A 1 20.25 -10.01 7.49
C THR A 1 20.70 -8.57 7.78
N ALA A 2 21.99 -8.19 7.61
CA ALA A 2 22.50 -6.85 7.91
C ALA A 2 21.78 -5.73 7.14
N VAL A 3 21.52 -5.91 5.85
CA VAL A 3 20.78 -4.95 5.01
C VAL A 3 19.37 -4.73 5.52
N ILE A 4 18.67 -5.79 5.91
CA ILE A 4 17.30 -5.69 6.44
C ILE A 4 17.29 -4.93 7.77
N MET A 5 18.22 -5.22 8.67
CA MET A 5 18.35 -4.51 9.94
C MET A 5 18.67 -3.02 9.75
N PHE A 6 19.53 -2.70 8.78
CA PHE A 6 19.83 -1.31 8.44
C PHE A 6 18.60 -0.58 7.88
N LEU A 7 17.84 -1.22 6.98
CA LEU A 7 16.59 -0.66 6.43
C LEU A 7 15.55 -0.43 7.53
N VAL A 8 15.39 -1.37 8.45
CA VAL A 8 14.47 -1.20 9.59
C VAL A 8 14.90 -0.04 10.48
N ALA A 9 16.20 0.06 10.82
CA ALA A 9 16.71 1.16 11.62
C ALA A 9 16.51 2.52 10.93
N ALA A 10 16.82 2.62 9.65
CA ALA A 10 16.61 3.84 8.85
C ALA A 10 15.12 4.22 8.78
N ALA A 11 14.23 3.23 8.60
CA ALA A 11 12.79 3.46 8.58
C ALA A 11 12.24 3.92 9.94
N MET A 12 12.77 3.42 11.06
CA MET A 12 12.39 3.89 12.40
C MET A 12 12.80 5.35 12.63
N VAL A 13 13.98 5.75 12.19
CA VAL A 13 14.41 7.16 12.23
C VAL A 13 13.50 8.04 11.36
N SER A 14 13.16 7.57 10.15
CA SER A 14 12.22 8.26 9.27
C SER A 14 10.84 8.40 9.88
N ALA A 15 10.30 7.34 10.49
CA ALA A 15 9.01 7.37 11.18
C ALA A 15 9.01 8.36 12.35
N TRP A 16 10.11 8.42 13.12
CA TRP A 16 10.28 9.38 14.19
C TRP A 16 10.31 10.83 13.65
N LEU A 17 11.08 11.11 12.60
CA LEU A 17 11.12 12.42 11.95
C LEU A 17 9.76 12.84 11.40
N ILE A 18 9.03 11.94 10.76
CA ILE A 18 7.67 12.16 10.25
C ILE A 18 6.73 12.55 11.39
N THR A 19 6.84 11.89 12.52
CA THR A 19 6.02 12.16 13.71
C THR A 19 6.36 13.53 14.33
N VAL A 20 7.66 13.83 14.48
CA VAL A 20 8.14 15.12 15.04
C VAL A 20 7.79 16.29 14.10
N ALA A 21 7.89 16.10 12.81
CA ALA A 21 7.48 17.09 11.80
C ALA A 21 5.95 17.26 11.69
N GLN A 22 5.17 16.50 12.46
CA GLN A 22 3.70 16.52 12.43
C GLN A 22 3.11 16.32 11.01
N LEU A 23 3.83 15.62 10.15
CA LEU A 23 3.36 15.32 8.79
C LEU A 23 1.99 14.64 8.78
N PRO A 24 1.69 13.67 9.68
CA PRO A 24 0.34 13.08 9.76
C PRO A 24 -0.75 14.13 9.99
N ALA A 25 -0.51 15.10 10.85
CA ALA A 25 -1.48 16.18 11.12
C ALA A 25 -1.71 17.07 9.88
N GLN A 26 -0.65 17.38 9.14
CA GLN A 26 -0.76 18.15 7.89
C GLN A 26 -1.51 17.36 6.81
N VAL A 27 -1.24 16.07 6.68
CA VAL A 27 -1.96 15.17 5.74
C VAL A 27 -3.43 15.04 6.15
N VAL A 28 -3.74 14.94 7.45
CA VAL A 28 -5.13 14.97 7.95
C VAL A 28 -5.84 16.24 7.53
N THR A 29 -5.20 17.41 7.67
CA THR A 29 -5.83 18.69 7.27
C THR A 29 -6.07 18.79 5.75
N LEU A 30 -5.17 18.26 4.94
CA LEU A 30 -5.34 18.17 3.48
C LEU A 30 -6.46 17.19 3.06
N LEU A 31 -6.63 16.11 3.81
CA LEU A 31 -7.64 15.09 3.56
C LEU A 31 -8.96 15.34 4.30
N GLN A 32 -9.04 16.45 5.08
CA GLN A 32 -10.22 16.81 5.86
C GLN A 32 -11.52 16.80 5.05
N PRO A 33 -11.57 17.29 3.79
CA PRO A 33 -12.78 17.21 2.96
C PRO A 33 -13.19 15.77 2.59
N LEU A 34 -12.26 14.82 2.67
CA LEU A 34 -12.49 13.41 2.35
C LEU A 34 -12.84 12.56 3.59
N LEU A 35 -12.63 13.11 4.81
CA LEU A 35 -12.96 12.41 6.06
C LEU A 35 -14.46 12.11 6.19
N ASP A 36 -15.31 12.95 5.61
CA ASP A 36 -16.77 12.78 5.59
C ASP A 36 -17.22 11.62 4.70
N SER A 37 -16.32 11.11 3.86
CA SER A 37 -16.60 10.00 2.94
C SER A 37 -15.52 8.92 3.06
N PRO A 38 -15.64 7.97 4.01
CA PRO A 38 -14.61 6.93 4.23
C PRO A 38 -14.24 6.14 2.98
N LYS A 39 -15.19 5.91 2.06
CA LYS A 39 -14.94 5.23 0.79
C LYS A 39 -14.04 6.04 -0.15
N LEU A 40 -14.30 7.35 -0.28
CA LEU A 40 -13.47 8.24 -1.11
C LEU A 40 -12.07 8.38 -0.52
N LEU A 41 -11.97 8.49 0.79
CA LEU A 41 -10.69 8.51 1.48
C LEU A 41 -9.89 7.23 1.22
N MET A 42 -10.51 6.06 1.36
CA MET A 42 -9.86 4.78 1.06
C MET A 42 -9.40 4.69 -0.40
N MET A 43 -10.24 5.13 -1.34
CA MET A 43 -9.86 5.15 -2.76
C MET A 43 -8.64 6.06 -3.00
N ALA A 44 -8.61 7.24 -2.41
CA ALA A 44 -7.49 8.17 -2.51
C ALA A 44 -6.20 7.60 -1.89
N ILE A 45 -6.31 6.99 -0.70
CA ILE A 45 -5.18 6.33 -0.03
C ILE A 45 -4.67 5.16 -0.88
N MET A 46 -5.55 4.31 -1.40
CA MET A 46 -5.15 3.17 -2.22
C MET A 46 -4.46 3.61 -3.51
N LEU A 47 -4.96 4.66 -4.16
CA LEU A 47 -4.31 5.24 -5.34
C LEU A 47 -2.90 5.77 -5.01
N LEU A 48 -2.76 6.49 -3.91
CA LEU A 48 -1.46 6.98 -3.43
C LEU A 48 -0.49 5.83 -3.18
N VAL A 49 -0.94 4.78 -2.50
CA VAL A 49 -0.12 3.61 -2.17
C VAL A 49 0.29 2.84 -3.42
N ILE A 50 -0.58 2.71 -4.45
CA ILE A 50 -0.19 2.14 -5.75
C ILE A 50 0.98 2.95 -6.33
N VAL A 51 0.84 4.28 -6.43
CA VAL A 51 1.88 5.15 -7.00
C VAL A 51 3.20 5.01 -6.24
N VAL A 52 3.16 5.06 -4.91
CA VAL A 52 4.36 4.88 -4.07
C VAL A 52 4.94 3.47 -4.23
N GLY A 53 4.08 2.45 -4.25
CA GLY A 53 4.47 1.04 -4.37
C GLY A 53 5.15 0.70 -5.71
N THR A 54 4.88 1.46 -6.79
CA THR A 54 5.62 1.27 -8.06
C THR A 54 7.09 1.71 -7.97
N ALA A 55 7.42 2.59 -7.02
CA ALA A 55 8.77 3.16 -6.87
C ALA A 55 9.53 2.56 -5.68
N MET A 56 8.83 2.06 -4.67
CA MET A 56 9.41 1.59 -3.42
C MET A 56 9.04 0.12 -3.17
N ASP A 57 9.95 -0.59 -2.50
CA ASP A 57 9.68 -1.95 -2.05
C ASP A 57 8.64 -1.97 -0.90
N MET A 58 8.02 -3.12 -0.68
CA MET A 58 6.96 -3.31 0.31
C MET A 58 7.39 -2.94 1.73
N THR A 59 8.59 -3.37 2.15
CA THR A 59 9.08 -3.16 3.52
C THR A 59 9.20 -1.67 3.89
N PRO A 60 9.94 -0.83 3.13
CA PRO A 60 10.01 0.60 3.42
C PRO A 60 8.65 1.29 3.26
N THR A 61 7.84 0.89 2.29
CA THR A 61 6.51 1.47 2.11
C THR A 61 5.63 1.28 3.35
N ILE A 62 5.57 0.07 3.91
CA ILE A 62 4.81 -0.21 5.12
C ILE A 62 5.36 0.60 6.31
N LEU A 63 6.67 0.58 6.52
CA LEU A 63 7.29 1.24 7.67
C LEU A 63 7.14 2.76 7.66
N ILE A 64 7.13 3.37 6.48
CA ILE A 64 7.01 4.83 6.33
C ILE A 64 5.54 5.27 6.30
N LEU A 65 4.69 4.58 5.52
CA LEU A 65 3.32 5.04 5.32
C LEU A 65 2.38 4.66 6.47
N THR A 66 2.61 3.55 7.16
CA THR A 66 1.74 3.14 8.27
C THR A 66 1.60 4.20 9.37
N PRO A 67 2.67 4.79 9.93
CA PRO A 67 2.54 5.82 10.94
C PRO A 67 1.89 7.11 10.43
N VAL A 68 1.94 7.37 9.12
CA VAL A 68 1.28 8.53 8.50
C VAL A 68 -0.21 8.27 8.27
N LEU A 69 -0.55 7.11 7.72
CA LEU A 69 -1.91 6.80 7.28
C LEU A 69 -2.81 6.31 8.42
N MET A 70 -2.28 5.60 9.40
CA MET A 70 -3.06 5.01 10.48
C MET A 70 -3.86 6.04 11.31
N PRO A 71 -3.32 7.22 11.70
CA PRO A 71 -4.10 8.25 12.37
C PRO A 71 -5.29 8.74 11.52
N ILE A 72 -5.09 8.89 10.20
CA ILE A 72 -6.11 9.34 9.26
C ILE A 72 -7.23 8.31 9.14
N VAL A 73 -6.86 7.04 8.98
CA VAL A 73 -7.78 5.90 8.89
C VAL A 73 -8.65 5.81 10.14
N LYS A 74 -8.05 5.96 11.34
CA LYS A 74 -8.77 5.95 12.61
C LYS A 74 -9.68 7.17 12.76
N ALA A 75 -9.24 8.35 12.35
CA ALA A 75 -10.04 9.57 12.40
C ALA A 75 -11.29 9.48 11.49
N ALA A 76 -11.19 8.77 10.36
CA ALA A 76 -12.30 8.49 9.46
C ALA A 76 -13.22 7.34 9.91
N GLY A 77 -12.94 6.71 11.07
CA GLY A 77 -13.73 5.59 11.59
C GLY A 77 -13.57 4.28 10.80
N ILE A 78 -12.49 4.14 10.02
CA ILE A 78 -12.21 2.95 9.24
C ILE A 78 -11.53 1.89 10.13
N ASP A 79 -11.98 0.63 10.04
CA ASP A 79 -11.39 -0.46 10.81
C ASP A 79 -9.91 -0.65 10.42
N PRO A 80 -8.97 -0.64 11.39
CA PRO A 80 -7.54 -0.78 11.12
C PRO A 80 -7.15 -2.11 10.46
N VAL A 81 -7.88 -3.20 10.73
CA VAL A 81 -7.60 -4.51 10.12
C VAL A 81 -8.04 -4.52 8.67
N TYR A 82 -9.22 -3.96 8.36
CA TYR A 82 -9.69 -3.75 7.00
C TYR A 82 -8.69 -2.92 6.19
N PHE A 83 -8.25 -1.78 6.73
CA PHE A 83 -7.22 -0.97 6.10
C PHE A 83 -5.93 -1.78 5.86
N GLY A 84 -5.46 -2.52 6.88
CA GLY A 84 -4.25 -3.32 6.80
C GLY A 84 -4.29 -4.36 5.68
N VAL A 85 -5.41 -5.08 5.54
CA VAL A 85 -5.61 -6.07 4.47
C VAL A 85 -5.49 -5.41 3.09
N LEU A 86 -6.22 -4.30 2.87
CA LEU A 86 -6.16 -3.59 1.59
C LEU A 86 -4.79 -2.98 1.33
N PHE A 87 -4.12 -2.49 2.36
CA PHE A 87 -2.78 -1.92 2.27
C PHE A 87 -1.74 -2.96 1.84
N ILE A 88 -1.82 -4.19 2.37
CA ILE A 88 -0.93 -5.29 1.98
C ILE A 88 -1.20 -5.74 0.53
N ILE A 89 -2.47 -5.93 0.16
CA ILE A 89 -2.84 -6.26 -1.23
C ILE A 89 -2.32 -5.19 -2.19
N ASN A 90 -2.50 -3.93 -1.84
CA ASN A 90 -2.03 -2.81 -2.65
C ASN A 90 -0.51 -2.79 -2.83
N ASN A 91 0.24 -3.04 -1.74
CA ASN A 91 1.69 -3.16 -1.85
C ASN A 91 2.11 -4.32 -2.76
N ALA A 92 1.42 -5.45 -2.72
CA ALA A 92 1.69 -6.57 -3.62
C ALA A 92 1.50 -6.17 -5.10
N ILE A 93 0.45 -5.39 -5.41
CA ILE A 93 0.24 -4.81 -6.75
C ILE A 93 1.43 -3.93 -7.17
N GLY A 94 1.93 -3.10 -6.27
CA GLY A 94 3.10 -2.25 -6.53
C GLY A 94 4.34 -3.05 -6.94
N LEU A 95 4.58 -4.21 -6.31
CA LEU A 95 5.74 -5.06 -6.59
C LEU A 95 5.77 -5.64 -8.01
N ILE A 96 4.61 -5.79 -8.65
CA ILE A 96 4.48 -6.31 -10.02
C ILE A 96 4.23 -5.19 -11.04
N THR A 97 4.20 -3.92 -10.61
CA THR A 97 3.88 -2.79 -11.48
C THR A 97 5.15 -2.04 -11.89
N PRO A 98 5.40 -1.81 -13.22
CA PRO A 98 6.48 -0.96 -13.68
C PRO A 98 6.35 0.48 -13.12
N PRO A 99 7.42 1.27 -12.96
CA PRO A 99 8.73 1.09 -13.59
C PRO A 99 9.73 0.22 -12.82
N VAL A 100 9.59 0.06 -11.51
CA VAL A 100 10.57 -0.70 -10.74
C VAL A 100 10.21 -2.18 -10.67
N GLY A 101 9.01 -2.53 -10.17
CA GLY A 101 8.50 -3.90 -10.11
C GLY A 101 9.55 -4.89 -9.62
N THR A 102 9.91 -4.88 -8.34
CA THR A 102 11.02 -5.69 -7.82
C THR A 102 10.85 -7.18 -8.09
N VAL A 103 9.61 -7.67 -8.09
CA VAL A 103 9.27 -9.05 -8.45
C VAL A 103 9.50 -9.30 -9.94
N LEU A 104 9.09 -8.36 -10.82
CA LEU A 104 9.31 -8.48 -12.27
C LEU A 104 10.79 -8.57 -12.62
N ASN A 105 11.62 -7.72 -11.98
CA ASN A 105 13.07 -7.75 -12.14
C ASN A 105 13.68 -9.10 -11.72
N THR A 106 13.20 -9.64 -10.62
CA THR A 106 13.66 -10.95 -10.13
C THR A 106 13.28 -12.07 -11.09
N VAL A 107 12.02 -12.07 -11.56
CA VAL A 107 11.52 -13.06 -12.53
C VAL A 107 12.28 -12.98 -13.85
N ALA A 108 12.51 -11.77 -14.37
CA ALA A 108 13.28 -11.56 -15.59
C ALA A 108 14.72 -12.09 -15.44
N GLY A 109 15.37 -11.79 -14.30
CA GLY A 109 16.75 -12.24 -14.03
C GLY A 109 16.89 -13.74 -13.87
N VAL A 110 15.99 -14.38 -13.12
CA VAL A 110 16.01 -15.85 -12.91
C VAL A 110 15.58 -16.61 -14.17
N GLY A 111 14.53 -16.11 -14.83
CA GLY A 111 13.99 -16.73 -16.04
C GLY A 111 14.82 -16.49 -17.30
N LYS A 112 15.83 -15.59 -17.23
CA LYS A 112 16.65 -15.16 -18.38
C LYS A 112 15.79 -14.69 -19.57
N VAL A 113 14.69 -14.02 -19.26
CA VAL A 113 13.76 -13.44 -20.23
C VAL A 113 13.83 -11.91 -20.15
N SER A 114 13.41 -11.22 -21.21
CA SER A 114 13.42 -9.77 -21.22
C SER A 114 12.32 -9.20 -20.29
N MET A 115 12.55 -8.02 -19.74
CA MET A 115 11.56 -7.31 -18.91
C MET A 115 10.24 -7.08 -19.66
N ASP A 116 10.33 -6.80 -20.96
CA ASP A 116 9.15 -6.61 -21.82
C ASP A 116 8.28 -7.88 -21.93
N GLU A 117 8.92 -9.04 -22.03
CA GLU A 117 8.20 -10.33 -22.08
C GLU A 117 7.49 -10.60 -20.75
N VAL A 118 8.19 -10.38 -19.62
CA VAL A 118 7.59 -10.55 -18.30
C VAL A 118 6.42 -9.59 -18.11
N THR A 119 6.61 -8.32 -18.45
CA THR A 119 5.56 -7.30 -18.31
C THR A 119 4.33 -7.62 -19.16
N ARG A 120 4.53 -8.07 -20.41
CA ARG A 120 3.43 -8.50 -21.29
C ARG A 120 2.68 -9.71 -20.74
N GLY A 121 3.39 -10.66 -20.13
CA GLY A 121 2.77 -11.84 -19.52
C GLY A 121 1.95 -11.50 -18.28
N VAL A 122 2.38 -10.51 -17.50
CA VAL A 122 1.73 -10.11 -16.24
C VAL A 122 0.63 -9.06 -16.46
N TRP A 123 0.57 -8.39 -17.62
CA TRP A 123 -0.36 -7.31 -17.91
C TRP A 123 -1.84 -7.59 -17.56
N PRO A 124 -2.42 -8.79 -17.85
CA PRO A 124 -3.80 -9.07 -17.45
C PRO A 124 -4.00 -9.06 -15.92
N PHE A 125 -3.02 -9.55 -15.17
CA PHE A 125 -3.06 -9.55 -13.71
C PHE A 125 -2.90 -8.15 -13.13
N MET A 126 -2.02 -7.33 -13.73
CA MET A 126 -1.85 -5.92 -13.37
C MET A 126 -3.12 -5.08 -13.54
N LEU A 127 -4.04 -5.49 -14.40
CA LEU A 127 -5.35 -4.85 -14.54
C LEU A 127 -6.38 -5.46 -13.58
N ALA A 128 -6.34 -6.77 -13.39
CA ALA A 128 -7.30 -7.50 -12.55
C ALA A 128 -7.13 -7.17 -11.07
N GLU A 129 -5.89 -7.12 -10.57
CA GLU A 129 -5.62 -6.90 -9.14
C GLU A 129 -6.08 -5.52 -8.64
N PRO A 130 -5.78 -4.39 -9.30
CA PRO A 130 -6.34 -3.10 -8.92
C PRO A 130 -7.88 -3.06 -9.02
N ALA A 131 -8.46 -3.72 -10.02
CA ALA A 131 -9.91 -3.80 -10.13
C ALA A 131 -10.52 -4.52 -8.92
N ILE A 132 -9.93 -5.64 -8.48
CA ILE A 132 -10.33 -6.35 -7.26
C ILE A 132 -10.11 -5.46 -6.03
N LEU A 133 -8.97 -4.79 -5.92
CA LEU A 133 -8.68 -3.89 -4.80
C LEU A 133 -9.76 -2.80 -4.67
N PHE A 134 -10.10 -2.12 -5.77
CA PHE A 134 -11.13 -1.08 -5.74
C PHE A 134 -12.53 -1.66 -5.49
N LEU A 135 -12.81 -2.88 -5.93
CA LEU A 135 -14.04 -3.58 -5.60
C LEU A 135 -14.13 -3.83 -4.09
N LEU A 136 -13.04 -4.24 -3.43
CA LEU A 136 -12.98 -4.41 -1.98
C LEU A 136 -13.13 -3.07 -1.22
N VAL A 137 -12.70 -1.96 -1.82
CA VAL A 137 -12.95 -0.61 -1.26
C VAL A 137 -14.42 -0.23 -1.36
N LEU A 138 -15.07 -0.54 -2.48
CA LEU A 138 -16.51 -0.26 -2.68
C LEU A 138 -17.40 -1.14 -1.81
N PHE A 139 -17.02 -2.40 -1.61
CA PHE A 139 -17.74 -3.40 -0.83
C PHE A 139 -16.91 -3.88 0.37
N PRO A 140 -16.79 -3.07 1.44
CA PRO A 140 -16.01 -3.41 2.63
C PRO A 140 -16.43 -4.73 3.28
N GLU A 141 -17.70 -5.10 3.11
CA GLU A 141 -18.30 -6.31 3.68
C GLU A 141 -17.59 -7.59 3.22
N LEU A 142 -17.02 -7.59 2.00
CA LEU A 142 -16.27 -8.73 1.47
C LEU A 142 -15.01 -9.05 2.30
N VAL A 143 -14.47 -8.06 2.99
CA VAL A 143 -13.33 -8.24 3.90
C VAL A 143 -13.80 -8.36 5.36
N LEU A 144 -14.76 -7.53 5.77
CA LEU A 144 -15.20 -7.44 7.17
C LEU A 144 -15.99 -8.68 7.63
N VAL A 145 -16.82 -9.28 6.75
CA VAL A 145 -17.61 -10.47 7.11
C VAL A 145 -16.72 -11.70 7.37
N PRO A 146 -15.80 -12.09 6.50
CA PRO A 146 -14.86 -13.18 6.81
C PRO A 146 -14.01 -12.91 8.05
N MET A 147 -13.62 -11.65 8.27
CA MET A 147 -12.84 -11.27 9.45
C MET A 147 -13.58 -11.56 10.77
N GLN A 148 -14.92 -11.40 10.77
CA GLN A 148 -15.74 -11.68 11.96
C GLN A 148 -15.78 -13.17 12.33
N TRP A 149 -15.56 -14.09 11.39
CA TRP A 149 -15.52 -15.53 11.66
C TRP A 149 -14.30 -15.97 12.45
N PHE A 150 -13.26 -15.13 12.48
CA PHE A 150 -12.00 -15.42 13.17
C PHE A 150 -11.79 -14.55 14.44
N ARG A 151 -12.77 -13.75 14.80
CA ARG A 151 -12.86 -13.02 16.07
C ARG A 151 -13.72 -13.77 17.06
#